data_54dee6a1358817ef9f4bbb32ee3aa8f5
#
_entry.id   54dee6a1358817ef9f4bbb32ee3aa8f5
#
_cell.length_a   1.000
_cell.length_b   1.000
_cell.length_c   1.000
_cell.angle_alpha   90.00
_cell.angle_beta   90.00
_cell.angle_gamma   90.00
#
_symmetry.space_group_name_H-M   'P 1'
#
loop_
_entity.id
_entity.type
_entity.pdbx_description
1 polymer ?
#
loop_
_entity_poly.entity_id
_entity_poly.type
_entity_poly.pdbx_seq_one_letter_code
_entity_poly.pdbx_strand_id
1 'polypeptide(L)'
;MTYLSAGRIDEAASHAREALALTRRLGARGSEAHALCLAGDVASTGGAEDAPGYYREALALAGELGMRPLVAHCHLGLGKLYARTNKRERAQEHLSTATTMYREMDMRFWLEQAEAALAELR
;
A
#
# COMPACT_ATOMS: atom_id res chain seq x y z
N MET A 1 -2.43 -13.25 8.21
CA MET A 1 -1.22 -12.80 7.49
C MET A 1 -0.87 -13.82 6.42
N THR A 2 -0.74 -13.37 5.19
CA THR A 2 -0.36 -14.27 4.10
C THR A 2 1.15 -14.52 4.16
N TYR A 3 1.52 -15.77 4.26
CA TYR A 3 2.93 -16.16 4.30
C TYR A 3 3.36 -16.62 2.92
N LEU A 4 4.28 -15.89 2.31
CA LEU A 4 4.78 -16.23 0.98
C LEU A 4 6.22 -16.72 1.07
N SER A 5 6.49 -17.88 0.47
CA SER A 5 7.85 -18.35 0.28
C SER A 5 8.54 -17.47 -0.77
N ALA A 6 9.87 -17.51 -0.83
CA ALA A 6 10.64 -16.73 -1.80
C ALA A 6 10.16 -16.94 -3.24
N GLY A 7 9.90 -18.21 -3.63
CA GLY A 7 9.40 -18.51 -4.97
C GLY A 7 8.05 -17.90 -5.26
N ARG A 8 7.14 -17.90 -4.27
CA ARG A 8 5.81 -17.30 -4.41
C ARG A 8 5.87 -15.78 -4.47
N ILE A 9 6.81 -15.17 -3.75
CA ILE A 9 7.04 -13.72 -3.82
C ILE A 9 7.47 -13.34 -5.22
N ASP A 10 8.39 -14.09 -5.83
CA ASP A 10 8.85 -13.85 -7.20
C ASP A 10 7.71 -13.99 -8.21
N GLU A 11 6.88 -15.01 -8.08
CA GLU A 11 5.69 -15.18 -8.93
C GLU A 11 4.71 -14.02 -8.76
N ALA A 12 4.43 -13.65 -7.51
CA ALA A 12 3.52 -12.55 -7.22
C ALA A 12 4.05 -11.23 -7.80
N ALA A 13 5.35 -10.99 -7.68
CA ALA A 13 5.99 -9.81 -8.26
C ALA A 13 5.86 -9.79 -9.78
N SER A 14 6.05 -10.94 -10.42
CA SER A 14 5.89 -11.08 -11.86
C SER A 14 4.47 -10.79 -12.30
N HIS A 15 3.48 -11.37 -11.61
CA HIS A 15 2.06 -11.12 -11.90
C HIS A 15 1.68 -9.66 -11.67
N ALA A 16 2.19 -9.02 -10.62
CA ALA A 16 1.94 -7.62 -10.35
C ALA A 16 2.48 -6.74 -11.48
N ARG A 17 3.69 -7.03 -11.97
CA ARG A 17 4.29 -6.28 -13.09
C ARG A 17 3.49 -6.47 -14.37
N GLU A 18 3.04 -7.69 -14.64
CA GLU A 18 2.21 -7.99 -15.82
C GLU A 18 0.88 -7.25 -15.77
N ALA A 19 0.22 -7.26 -14.60
CA ALA A 19 -1.03 -6.55 -14.40
C ALA A 19 -0.85 -5.04 -14.60
N LEU A 20 0.25 -4.49 -14.07
CA LEU A 20 0.55 -3.08 -14.22
C LEU A 20 0.79 -2.71 -15.68
N ALA A 21 1.57 -3.50 -16.40
CA ALA A 21 1.82 -3.28 -17.81
C ALA A 21 0.53 -3.34 -18.64
N LEU A 22 -0.34 -4.30 -18.33
CA LEU A 22 -1.61 -4.46 -19.02
C LEU A 22 -2.55 -3.28 -18.79
N THR A 23 -2.69 -2.84 -17.54
CA THR A 23 -3.57 -1.72 -17.20
C THR A 23 -3.08 -0.42 -17.85
N ARG A 24 -1.77 -0.22 -17.91
CA ARG A 24 -1.17 0.94 -18.59
C ARG A 24 -1.44 0.91 -20.09
N ARG A 25 -1.27 -0.26 -20.70
CA ARG A 25 -1.51 -0.43 -22.13
C ARG A 25 -2.98 -0.21 -22.50
N LEU A 26 -3.90 -0.61 -21.62
CA LEU A 26 -5.33 -0.45 -21.84
C LEU A 26 -5.86 0.93 -21.42
N GLY A 27 -5.04 1.74 -20.77
CA GLY A 27 -5.47 3.02 -20.23
C GLY A 27 -6.46 2.91 -19.08
N ALA A 28 -6.48 1.76 -18.40
CA ALA A 28 -7.39 1.49 -17.28
C ALA A 28 -6.82 2.07 -16.00
N ARG A 29 -6.99 3.38 -15.78
CA ARG A 29 -6.31 4.12 -14.71
C ARG A 29 -6.69 3.64 -13.31
N GLY A 30 -7.97 3.36 -13.06
CA GLY A 30 -8.40 2.84 -11.75
C GLY A 30 -7.76 1.50 -11.45
N SER A 31 -7.74 0.60 -12.44
CA SER A 31 -7.08 -0.70 -12.30
C SER A 31 -5.57 -0.55 -12.16
N GLU A 32 -4.98 0.45 -12.83
CA GLU A 32 -3.57 0.76 -12.69
C GLU A 32 -3.23 1.16 -11.25
N ALA A 33 -4.08 1.98 -10.61
CA ALA A 33 -3.88 2.39 -9.23
C ALA A 33 -3.89 1.17 -8.29
N HIS A 34 -4.84 0.25 -8.48
CA HIS A 34 -4.89 -0.99 -7.72
C HIS A 34 -3.67 -1.87 -7.97
N ALA A 35 -3.23 -1.97 -9.23
CA ALA A 35 -2.05 -2.77 -9.59
C ALA A 35 -0.79 -2.21 -8.95
N LEU A 36 -0.65 -0.88 -8.90
CA LEU A 36 0.47 -0.22 -8.23
C LEU A 36 0.48 -0.52 -6.73
N CYS A 37 -0.68 -0.45 -6.09
CA CYS A 37 -0.80 -0.77 -4.67
C CYS A 37 -0.41 -2.23 -4.40
N LEU A 38 -0.91 -3.15 -5.24
CA LEU A 38 -0.57 -4.57 -5.14
C LEU A 38 0.94 -4.78 -5.32
N ALA A 39 1.54 -4.11 -6.30
CA ALA A 39 2.98 -4.19 -6.53
C ALA A 39 3.76 -3.71 -5.30
N GLY A 40 3.27 -2.66 -4.65
CA GLY A 40 3.86 -2.17 -3.40
C GLY A 40 3.76 -3.21 -2.29
N ASP A 41 2.60 -3.85 -2.14
CA ASP A 41 2.38 -4.87 -1.13
C ASP A 41 3.33 -6.07 -1.33
N VAL A 42 3.45 -6.53 -2.55
CA VAL A 42 4.34 -7.66 -2.89
C VAL A 42 5.80 -7.29 -2.66
N ALA A 43 6.21 -6.12 -3.15
CA ALA A 43 7.59 -5.63 -2.97
C ALA A 43 7.92 -5.45 -1.49
N SER A 44 6.98 -4.94 -0.71
CA SER A 44 7.14 -4.75 0.74
C SER A 44 7.32 -6.10 1.44
N THR A 45 6.52 -7.11 1.07
CA THR A 45 6.62 -8.46 1.64
C THR A 45 7.99 -9.08 1.33
N GLY A 46 8.50 -8.84 0.12
CA GLY A 46 9.80 -9.35 -0.30
C GLY A 46 10.99 -8.52 0.18
N GLY A 47 10.76 -7.40 0.85
CA GLY A 47 11.82 -6.50 1.30
C GLY A 47 12.47 -5.70 0.19
N ALA A 48 11.80 -5.54 -0.94
CA ALA A 48 12.35 -4.85 -2.09
C ALA A 48 12.41 -3.33 -1.87
N GLU A 49 13.48 -2.71 -2.37
CA GLU A 49 13.73 -1.28 -2.19
C GLU A 49 12.76 -0.38 -2.96
N ASP A 50 12.11 -0.91 -3.99
CA ASP A 50 11.17 -0.14 -4.81
C ASP A 50 9.74 -0.10 -4.26
N ALA A 51 9.48 -0.77 -3.13
CA ALA A 51 8.16 -0.78 -2.51
C ALA A 51 7.60 0.63 -2.24
N PRO A 52 8.37 1.58 -1.65
CA PRO A 52 7.84 2.93 -1.43
C PRO A 52 7.44 3.64 -2.73
N GLY A 53 8.20 3.42 -3.81
CA GLY A 53 7.90 4.00 -5.11
C GLY A 53 6.56 3.57 -5.65
N TYR A 54 6.24 2.29 -5.56
CA TYR A 54 4.94 1.76 -5.99
C TYR A 54 3.79 2.38 -5.20
N TYR A 55 3.93 2.45 -3.89
CA TYR A 55 2.89 3.06 -3.05
C TYR A 55 2.70 4.54 -3.35
N ARG A 56 3.79 5.28 -3.60
CA ARG A 56 3.69 6.71 -3.92
C ARG A 56 3.00 6.92 -5.25
N GLU A 57 3.31 6.12 -6.26
CA GLU A 57 2.63 6.21 -7.56
C GLU A 57 1.15 5.84 -7.41
N ALA A 58 0.84 4.79 -6.65
CA ALA A 58 -0.54 4.39 -6.38
C ALA A 58 -1.30 5.51 -5.67
N LEU A 59 -0.67 6.12 -4.67
CA LEU A 59 -1.25 7.21 -3.89
C LEU A 59 -1.57 8.41 -4.77
N ALA A 60 -0.64 8.80 -5.63
CA ALA A 60 -0.83 9.94 -6.54
C ALA A 60 -1.99 9.66 -7.51
N LEU A 61 -2.02 8.50 -8.12
CA LEU A 61 -3.06 8.15 -9.10
C LEU A 61 -4.42 7.98 -8.42
N ALA A 62 -4.47 7.28 -7.30
CA ALA A 62 -5.71 7.10 -6.54
C ALA A 62 -6.26 8.44 -6.04
N GLY A 63 -5.38 9.34 -5.60
CA GLY A 63 -5.77 10.68 -5.19
C GLY A 63 -6.36 11.48 -6.34
N GLU A 64 -5.73 11.43 -7.50
CA GLU A 64 -6.21 12.09 -8.71
C GLU A 64 -7.60 11.59 -9.12
N LEU A 65 -7.83 10.28 -8.98
CA LEU A 65 -9.10 9.64 -9.36
C LEU A 65 -10.16 9.68 -8.26
N GLY A 66 -9.84 10.21 -7.10
CA GLY A 66 -10.77 10.28 -5.98
C GLY A 66 -11.08 8.94 -5.32
N MET A 67 -10.18 7.97 -5.43
CA MET A 67 -10.35 6.63 -4.88
C MET A 67 -9.91 6.61 -3.40
N ARG A 68 -10.74 7.18 -2.53
CA ARG A 68 -10.39 7.39 -1.13
C ARG A 68 -10.00 6.11 -0.37
N PRO A 69 -10.73 4.99 -0.49
CA PRO A 69 -10.31 3.76 0.19
C PRO A 69 -8.91 3.32 -0.22
N LEU A 70 -8.57 3.44 -1.50
CA LEU A 70 -7.25 3.05 -1.99
C LEU A 70 -6.17 4.02 -1.49
N VAL A 71 -6.48 5.32 -1.43
CA VAL A 71 -5.57 6.32 -0.83
C VAL A 71 -5.24 5.92 0.61
N ALA A 72 -6.26 5.55 1.39
CA ALA A 72 -6.04 5.12 2.77
C ALA A 72 -5.17 3.85 2.84
N HIS A 73 -5.41 2.89 1.96
CA HIS A 73 -4.60 1.66 1.90
C HIS A 73 -3.15 1.94 1.55
N CYS A 74 -2.89 2.92 0.67
CA CYS A 74 -1.53 3.32 0.33
C CYS A 74 -0.82 3.92 1.55
N HIS A 75 -1.51 4.76 2.30
CA HIS A 75 -0.96 5.32 3.54
C HIS A 75 -0.68 4.23 4.56
N LEU A 76 -1.58 3.26 4.69
CA LEU A 76 -1.37 2.14 5.60
C LEU A 76 -0.14 1.33 5.19
N GLY A 77 -0.01 1.02 3.90
CA GLY A 77 1.13 0.27 3.36
C GLY A 77 2.45 1.00 3.59
N LEU A 78 2.50 2.28 3.25
CA LEU A 78 3.69 3.11 3.48
C LEU A 78 4.02 3.22 4.96
N GLY A 79 3.01 3.40 5.80
CA GLY A 79 3.21 3.51 7.24
C GLY A 79 3.84 2.26 7.82
N LYS A 80 3.31 1.09 7.47
CA LYS A 80 3.87 -0.18 7.92
C LYS A 80 5.29 -0.40 7.41
N LEU A 81 5.54 -0.03 6.16
CA LEU A 81 6.87 -0.16 5.55
C LEU A 81 7.89 0.72 6.28
N TYR A 82 7.56 1.97 6.51
CA TYR A 82 8.46 2.89 7.21
C TYR A 82 8.69 2.48 8.67
N ALA A 83 7.67 1.89 9.32
CA ALA A 83 7.83 1.36 10.67
C ALA A 83 8.89 0.26 10.70
N ARG A 84 8.88 -0.63 9.71
CA ARG A 84 9.85 -1.72 9.62
C ARG A 84 11.26 -1.24 9.27
N THR A 85 11.38 -0.09 8.62
CA THR A 85 12.68 0.46 8.22
C THR A 85 13.16 1.57 9.16
N ASN A 86 12.59 1.64 10.36
CA ASN A 86 12.96 2.58 11.43
C ASN A 86 12.79 4.06 11.06
N LYS A 87 11.85 4.37 10.20
CA LYS A 87 11.49 5.75 9.85
C LYS A 87 10.20 6.13 10.58
N ARG A 88 10.30 6.25 11.91
CA ARG A 88 9.14 6.38 12.78
C ARG A 88 8.27 7.60 12.49
N GLU A 89 8.88 8.75 12.22
CA GLU A 89 8.12 9.97 11.95
C GLU A 89 7.26 9.82 10.69
N ARG A 90 7.85 9.29 9.62
CA ARG A 90 7.11 9.04 8.37
C ARG A 90 6.03 7.99 8.57
N ALA A 91 6.35 6.94 9.31
CA ALA A 91 5.39 5.90 9.64
C ALA A 91 4.19 6.50 10.38
N GLN A 92 4.44 7.33 11.37
CA GLN A 92 3.39 7.96 12.16
C GLN A 92 2.50 8.85 11.30
N GLU A 93 3.09 9.66 10.41
CA GLU A 93 2.34 10.53 9.51
C GLU A 93 1.38 9.73 8.63
N HIS A 94 1.89 8.68 7.98
CA HIS A 94 1.06 7.87 7.08
C HIS A 94 0.00 7.08 7.84
N LEU A 95 0.35 6.48 8.97
CA LEU A 95 -0.60 5.72 9.77
C LEU A 95 -1.68 6.60 10.38
N SER A 96 -1.33 7.81 10.80
CA SER A 96 -2.32 8.78 11.31
C SER A 96 -3.29 9.19 10.22
N THR A 97 -2.79 9.43 9.01
CA THR A 97 -3.63 9.78 7.86
C THR A 97 -4.57 8.62 7.52
N ALA A 98 -4.05 7.40 7.47
CA ALA A 98 -4.87 6.22 7.18
C ALA A 98 -5.96 6.05 8.24
N THR A 99 -5.62 6.20 9.51
CA THR A 99 -6.56 6.08 10.62
C THR A 99 -7.70 7.09 10.48
N THR A 100 -7.36 8.34 10.20
CA THR A 100 -8.37 9.40 10.02
C THR A 100 -9.30 9.06 8.86
N MET A 101 -8.74 8.65 7.73
CA MET A 101 -9.53 8.33 6.53
C MET A 101 -10.44 7.12 6.76
N TYR A 102 -9.93 6.05 7.36
CA TYR A 102 -10.76 4.87 7.67
C TYR A 102 -11.89 5.22 8.63
N ARG A 103 -11.62 6.09 9.61
CA ARG A 103 -12.66 6.54 10.54
C ARG A 103 -13.73 7.33 9.81
N GLU A 104 -13.34 8.25 8.93
CA GLU A 104 -14.28 9.05 8.15
C GLU A 104 -15.15 8.20 7.24
N MET A 105 -14.58 7.11 6.70
CA MET A 105 -15.29 6.19 5.81
C MET A 105 -16.01 5.07 6.53
N ASP A 106 -15.91 5.03 7.87
CA ASP A 106 -16.48 3.97 8.72
C ASP A 106 -16.00 2.57 8.31
N MET A 107 -14.74 2.45 7.93
CA MET A 107 -14.11 1.19 7.57
C MET A 107 -13.45 0.59 8.80
N ARG A 108 -14.25 0.02 9.69
CA ARG A 108 -13.82 -0.40 11.04
C ARG A 108 -12.72 -1.44 11.04
N PHE A 109 -12.80 -2.44 10.19
CA PHE A 109 -11.76 -3.47 10.11
C PHE A 109 -10.40 -2.83 9.84
N TRP A 110 -10.34 -1.96 8.83
CA TRP A 110 -9.10 -1.31 8.44
C TRP A 110 -8.66 -0.25 9.44
N LEU A 111 -9.61 0.40 10.09
CA LEU A 111 -9.31 1.35 11.16
C LEU A 111 -8.57 0.65 12.30
N GLU A 112 -9.03 -0.53 12.71
CA GLU A 112 -8.38 -1.31 13.75
C GLU A 112 -6.97 -1.70 13.36
N GLN A 113 -6.76 -2.09 12.10
CA GLN A 113 -5.43 -2.42 11.58
C GLN A 113 -4.48 -1.22 11.66
N ALA A 114 -4.95 -0.05 11.26
CA ALA A 114 -4.15 1.17 11.28
C ALA A 114 -3.83 1.60 12.72
N GLU A 115 -4.81 1.52 13.61
CA GLU A 115 -4.61 1.85 15.02
C GLU A 115 -3.62 0.90 15.70
N ALA A 116 -3.70 -0.38 15.38
CA ALA A 116 -2.75 -1.37 15.90
C ALA A 116 -1.33 -1.06 15.44
N ALA A 117 -1.17 -0.70 14.17
CA ALA A 117 0.14 -0.33 13.62
C ALA A 117 0.69 0.92 14.32
N LEU A 118 -0.16 1.92 14.58
CA LEU A 118 0.25 3.12 15.32
C LEU A 118 0.69 2.77 16.74
N ALA A 119 -0.04 1.88 17.40
CA ALA A 119 0.29 1.47 18.78
C ALA A 119 1.67 0.81 18.84
N GLU A 120 2.06 0.08 17.82
CA GLU A 120 3.37 -0.58 17.76
C GLU A 120 4.54 0.41 17.67
N LEU A 121 4.28 1.66 17.27
CA LEU A 121 5.32 2.69 17.17
C LEU A 121 5.69 3.30 18.53
N ARG A 122 4.90 3.05 19.55
CA ARG A 122 5.12 3.63 20.88
C ARG A 122 6.18 2.90 21.69
#